data_952bd790b3fa119dc9d61810d8a0d2b3
#
_entry.id   952bd790b3fa119dc9d61810d8a0d2b3
#
_cell.length_a   1.000
_cell.length_b   1.000
_cell.length_c   1.000
_cell.angle_alpha   90.00
_cell.angle_beta   90.00
_cell.angle_gamma   90.00
#
_symmetry.space_group_name_H-M   'P 1'
#
loop_
_entity.id
_entity.type
_entity.pdbx_description
1 polymer ?
#
loop_
_entity_poly.entity_id
_entity_poly.type
_entity_poly.pdbx_seq_one_letter_code
_entity_poly.pdbx_strand_id
1 'polypeptide(L)'
;RKDVVQLPELTSAYGRERLADATLDSLRFPKRYLPFRAKEGKNITQMYYAKKRIITPEMEYVAIRENQQIEALGLKSYITPEFVRKEIAAGRAIIPANINHPEAEPMIIGKKFLVKINTNIGNSALSSGIDEEIEKAIWSCKWGGDTLMDLSTGDHIHETREWIIRNCPVPM
;
A
#
# COMPACT_ATOMS: atom_id res chain seq x y z
N ARG A 1 7.64 14.63 -10.14
CA ARG A 1 8.74 14.84 -9.15
C ARG A 1 10.09 14.87 -9.85
N LYS A 2 10.99 15.79 -9.44
CA LYS A 2 12.34 15.92 -10.05
C LYS A 2 13.26 14.74 -9.74
N ASP A 3 13.02 14.03 -8.64
CA ASP A 3 13.90 13.00 -8.08
C ASP A 3 13.56 11.57 -8.50
N VAL A 4 12.45 11.38 -9.23
CA VAL A 4 11.98 10.07 -9.67
C VAL A 4 11.92 9.96 -11.18
N VAL A 5 11.95 8.72 -11.64
CA VAL A 5 11.58 8.30 -12.99
C VAL A 5 10.45 7.29 -12.90
N GLN A 6 9.47 7.44 -13.76
CA GLN A 6 8.40 6.45 -13.90
C GLN A 6 8.92 5.29 -14.75
N LEU A 7 8.74 4.08 -14.26
CA LEU A 7 9.08 2.87 -15.01
C LEU A 7 7.90 2.49 -15.91
N PRO A 8 8.16 1.91 -17.09
CA PRO A 8 7.11 1.51 -18.02
C PRO A 8 6.30 0.31 -17.52
N GLU A 9 6.87 -0.49 -16.63
CA GLU A 9 6.27 -1.72 -16.10
C GLU A 9 6.86 -2.10 -14.73
N LEU A 10 6.29 -3.13 -14.11
CA LEU A 10 6.86 -3.76 -12.92
C LEU A 10 8.17 -4.47 -13.27
N THR A 11 9.13 -4.40 -12.34
CA THR A 11 10.47 -4.96 -12.54
C THR A 11 10.58 -6.42 -12.10
N SER A 12 9.67 -6.94 -11.25
CA SER A 12 9.69 -8.35 -10.86
C SER A 12 9.22 -9.26 -12.00
N ALA A 13 9.84 -10.44 -12.12
CA ALA A 13 9.45 -11.43 -13.13
C ALA A 13 7.99 -11.89 -12.90
N TYR A 14 7.65 -12.21 -11.66
CA TYR A 14 6.29 -12.60 -11.26
C TYR A 14 5.27 -11.49 -11.54
N GLY A 15 5.58 -10.24 -11.22
CA GLY A 15 4.69 -9.11 -11.48
C GLY A 15 4.37 -8.95 -12.96
N ARG A 16 5.37 -9.09 -13.85
CA ARG A 16 5.16 -9.04 -15.31
C ARG A 16 4.33 -10.21 -15.81
N GLU A 17 4.66 -11.43 -15.38
CA GLU A 17 3.92 -12.62 -15.73
C GLU A 17 2.44 -12.52 -15.33
N ARG A 18 2.18 -12.08 -14.08
CA ARG A 18 0.81 -11.92 -13.59
C ARG A 18 0.05 -10.78 -14.28
N LEU A 19 0.73 -9.72 -14.70
CA LEU A 19 0.09 -8.67 -15.50
C LEU A 19 -0.32 -9.15 -16.90
N ALA A 20 0.37 -10.12 -17.45
CA ALA A 20 0.05 -10.73 -18.74
C ALA A 20 -1.09 -11.77 -18.65
N ASP A 21 -1.35 -12.30 -17.46
CA ASP A 21 -2.40 -13.30 -17.22
C ASP A 21 -3.76 -12.61 -17.04
N ALA A 22 -4.71 -12.90 -17.92
CA ALA A 22 -6.04 -12.33 -17.91
C ALA A 22 -7.08 -13.15 -17.12
N THR A 23 -6.72 -14.30 -16.59
CA THR A 23 -7.69 -15.24 -15.96
C THR A 23 -8.42 -14.65 -14.75
N LEU A 24 -7.73 -13.80 -13.98
CA LEU A 24 -8.28 -13.16 -12.80
C LEU A 24 -8.51 -11.64 -12.98
N ASP A 25 -8.54 -11.15 -14.21
CA ASP A 25 -8.70 -9.70 -14.49
C ASP A 25 -10.01 -9.12 -13.92
N SER A 26 -11.08 -9.91 -13.86
CA SER A 26 -12.35 -9.49 -13.27
C SER A 26 -12.26 -9.15 -11.77
N LEU A 27 -11.26 -9.69 -11.08
CA LEU A 27 -11.04 -9.45 -9.67
C LEU A 27 -10.11 -8.25 -9.40
N ARG A 28 -9.43 -7.73 -10.42
CA ARG A 28 -8.49 -6.63 -10.27
C ARG A 28 -9.17 -5.29 -10.09
N PHE A 29 -8.56 -4.41 -9.31
CA PHE A 29 -8.96 -3.00 -9.29
C PHE A 29 -8.77 -2.36 -10.68
N PRO A 30 -9.71 -1.49 -11.10
CA PRO A 30 -9.71 -0.94 -12.46
C PRO A 30 -8.51 -0.04 -12.78
N LYS A 31 -7.86 0.53 -11.76
CA LYS A 31 -6.70 1.40 -11.94
C LYS A 31 -5.40 0.62 -11.75
N ARG A 32 -4.53 0.72 -12.74
CA ARG A 32 -3.14 0.26 -12.65
C ARG A 32 -2.23 1.47 -12.58
N TYR A 33 -1.37 1.51 -11.57
CA TYR A 33 -0.37 2.56 -11.43
C TYR A 33 0.98 2.03 -11.88
N LEU A 34 1.74 2.86 -12.58
CA LEU A 34 3.10 2.54 -12.96
C LEU A 34 4.06 2.87 -11.80
N PRO A 35 5.07 2.03 -11.56
CA PRO A 35 5.99 2.23 -10.46
C PRO A 35 6.93 3.41 -10.71
N PHE A 36 7.33 4.07 -9.63
CA PHE A 36 8.32 5.12 -9.64
C PHE A 36 9.61 4.64 -8.96
N ARG A 37 10.73 4.91 -9.57
CA ARG A 37 12.05 4.63 -9.01
C ARG A 37 12.83 5.93 -8.80
N ALA A 38 13.68 5.95 -7.77
CA ALA A 38 14.62 7.05 -7.58
C ALA A 38 15.56 7.15 -8.78
N LYS A 39 15.85 8.38 -9.23
CA LYS A 39 16.97 8.62 -10.12
C LYS A 39 18.28 8.28 -9.42
N GLU A 40 19.32 7.99 -10.20
CA GLU A 40 20.64 7.68 -9.66
C GLU A 40 21.11 8.76 -8.68
N GLY A 41 21.66 8.34 -7.55
CA GLY A 41 22.13 9.23 -6.49
C GLY A 41 21.06 10.00 -5.74
N LYS A 42 19.76 9.75 -5.98
CA LYS A 42 18.64 10.42 -5.27
C LYS A 42 18.03 9.53 -4.20
N ASN A 43 17.67 10.17 -3.09
CA ASN A 43 16.87 9.54 -2.03
C ASN A 43 15.44 10.08 -2.11
N ILE A 44 14.46 9.17 -2.13
CA ILE A 44 13.04 9.49 -2.28
C ILE A 44 12.19 8.96 -1.11
N THR A 45 12.82 8.58 -0.01
CA THR A 45 12.07 8.12 1.16
C THR A 45 11.26 9.28 1.76
N GLN A 46 10.10 8.97 2.32
CA GLN A 46 9.27 9.97 3.01
C GLN A 46 10.04 10.63 4.17
N MET A 47 10.87 9.86 4.88
CA MET A 47 11.76 10.36 5.93
C MET A 47 12.76 11.41 5.40
N TYR A 48 13.34 11.18 4.24
CA TYR A 48 14.28 12.13 3.62
C TYR A 48 13.60 13.47 3.29
N TYR A 49 12.44 13.43 2.65
CA TYR A 49 11.67 14.64 2.35
C TYR A 49 11.19 15.33 3.62
N ALA A 50 10.69 14.57 4.59
CA ALA A 50 10.23 15.12 5.87
C ALA A 50 11.33 15.86 6.64
N LYS A 51 12.53 15.29 6.71
CA LYS A 51 13.70 15.95 7.33
C LYS A 51 14.15 17.20 6.58
N LYS A 52 13.94 17.26 5.27
CA LYS A 52 14.17 18.45 4.43
C LYS A 52 13.03 19.48 4.50
N ARG A 53 12.05 19.29 5.38
CA ARG A 53 10.87 20.15 5.53
C ARG A 53 10.00 20.23 4.25
N ILE A 54 10.03 19.18 3.44
CA ILE A 54 9.22 19.07 2.22
C ILE A 54 8.00 18.23 2.56
N ILE A 55 6.82 18.78 2.31
CA ILE A 55 5.55 18.05 2.33
C ILE A 55 5.41 17.38 0.96
N THR A 56 5.17 16.08 0.97
CA THR A 56 4.96 15.31 -0.26
C THR A 56 3.47 15.14 -0.53
N PRO A 57 3.05 14.87 -1.78
CA PRO A 57 1.64 14.56 -2.08
C PRO A 57 1.10 13.38 -1.26
N GLU A 58 1.94 12.40 -0.91
CA GLU A 58 1.54 11.29 -0.05
C GLU A 58 1.22 11.75 1.38
N MET A 59 1.95 12.73 1.92
CA MET A 59 1.65 13.31 3.22
C MET A 59 0.34 14.11 3.20
N GLU A 60 0.05 14.80 2.10
CA GLU A 60 -1.22 15.51 1.89
C GLU A 60 -2.38 14.51 1.79
N TYR A 61 -2.22 13.47 0.96
CA TYR A 61 -3.21 12.41 0.81
C TYR A 61 -3.53 11.73 2.15
N VAL A 62 -2.51 11.37 2.91
CA VAL A 62 -2.67 10.79 4.26
C VAL A 62 -3.45 11.70 5.18
N ALA A 63 -3.14 13.00 5.20
CA ALA A 63 -3.86 13.95 6.05
C ALA A 63 -5.35 14.02 5.68
N ILE A 64 -5.68 14.01 4.38
CA ILE A 64 -7.06 13.99 3.90
C ILE A 64 -7.78 12.72 4.38
N ARG A 65 -7.16 11.56 4.18
CA ARG A 65 -7.77 10.26 4.54
C ARG A 65 -7.97 10.11 6.04
N GLU A 66 -7.00 10.52 6.85
CA GLU A 66 -7.15 10.52 8.32
C GLU A 66 -8.31 11.42 8.75
N ASN A 67 -8.42 12.63 8.19
CA ASN A 67 -9.51 13.55 8.54
C ASN A 67 -10.88 13.05 8.11
N GLN A 68 -11.00 12.40 6.96
CA GLN A 68 -12.26 11.77 6.53
C GLN A 68 -12.73 10.69 7.53
N GLN A 69 -11.82 9.87 8.03
CA GLN A 69 -12.15 8.86 9.03
C GLN A 69 -12.42 9.47 10.39
N ILE A 70 -11.67 10.49 10.81
CA ILE A 70 -11.90 11.25 12.05
C ILE A 70 -13.30 11.86 12.03
N GLU A 71 -13.70 12.47 10.94
CA GLU A 71 -15.02 13.05 10.74
C GLU A 71 -16.14 11.99 10.79
N ALA A 72 -15.94 10.87 10.07
CA ALA A 72 -16.89 9.76 10.07
C ALA A 72 -17.10 9.14 11.47
N LEU A 73 -16.04 9.15 12.29
CA LEU A 73 -16.09 8.69 13.70
C LEU A 73 -16.61 9.75 14.68
N GLY A 74 -16.91 10.96 14.22
CA GLY A 74 -17.37 12.07 15.08
C GLY A 74 -16.31 12.59 16.05
N LEU A 75 -15.03 12.37 15.77
CA LEU A 75 -13.92 12.79 16.62
C LEU A 75 -13.55 14.26 16.37
N LYS A 76 -13.16 14.96 17.44
CA LYS A 76 -12.77 16.38 17.39
C LYS A 76 -11.24 16.51 17.29
N SER A 77 -10.67 16.05 16.21
CA SER A 77 -9.25 16.26 15.92
C SER A 77 -9.06 16.63 14.45
N TYR A 78 -7.90 17.15 14.12
CA TYR A 78 -7.56 17.50 12.73
C TYR A 78 -6.08 17.25 12.47
N ILE A 79 -5.80 16.50 11.43
CA ILE A 79 -4.45 16.15 10.98
C ILE A 79 -4.06 17.05 9.82
N THR A 80 -2.98 17.83 9.97
CA THR A 80 -2.45 18.65 8.88
C THR A 80 -1.32 17.91 8.15
N PRO A 81 -1.04 18.20 6.87
CA PRO A 81 0.13 17.66 6.16
C PRO A 81 1.45 17.98 6.88
N GLU A 82 1.55 19.14 7.52
CA GLU A 82 2.73 19.52 8.30
C GLU A 82 2.88 18.68 9.58
N PHE A 83 1.75 18.31 10.21
CA PHE A 83 1.79 17.36 11.33
C PHE A 83 2.29 15.99 10.89
N VAL A 84 1.77 15.46 9.76
CA VAL A 84 2.24 14.21 9.15
C VAL A 84 3.75 14.28 8.90
N ARG A 85 4.21 15.34 8.25
CA ARG A 85 5.64 15.57 7.99
C ARG A 85 6.48 15.53 9.27
N LYS A 86 6.05 16.24 10.33
CA LYS A 86 6.77 16.30 11.61
C LYS A 86 6.87 14.93 12.29
N GLU A 87 5.79 14.14 12.28
CA GLU A 87 5.79 12.79 12.87
C GLU A 87 6.72 11.83 12.10
N ILE A 88 6.73 11.92 10.77
CA ILE A 88 7.66 11.14 9.93
C ILE A 88 9.11 11.59 10.17
N ALA A 89 9.39 12.90 10.17
CA ALA A 89 10.74 13.43 10.39
C ALA A 89 11.33 13.03 11.75
N ALA A 90 10.46 12.87 12.75
CA ALA A 90 10.83 12.43 14.09
C ALA A 90 10.91 10.89 14.25
N GLY A 91 10.64 10.13 13.19
CA GLY A 91 10.67 8.67 13.22
C GLY A 91 9.53 8.02 14.01
N ARG A 92 8.42 8.76 14.23
CA ARG A 92 7.26 8.25 14.98
C ARG A 92 6.11 7.77 14.11
N ALA A 93 6.24 7.95 12.79
CA ALA A 93 5.27 7.47 11.81
C ALA A 93 5.94 7.09 10.50
N ILE A 94 5.33 6.17 9.77
CA ILE A 94 5.77 5.71 8.45
C ILE A 94 4.61 5.73 7.46
N ILE A 95 4.92 6.00 6.19
CA ILE A 95 4.05 5.72 5.05
C ILE A 95 4.68 4.53 4.31
N PRO A 96 4.13 3.31 4.44
CA PRO A 96 4.67 2.14 3.76
C PRO A 96 4.58 2.29 2.24
N ALA A 97 5.59 1.83 1.53
CA ALA A 97 5.58 1.79 0.07
C ALA A 97 6.48 0.66 -0.45
N ASN A 98 6.10 0.08 -1.57
CA ASN A 98 6.86 -0.93 -2.28
C ASN A 98 6.81 -0.64 -3.79
N ILE A 99 7.96 -0.59 -4.44
CA ILE A 99 8.05 -0.36 -5.90
C ILE A 99 7.32 -1.44 -6.71
N ASN A 100 7.23 -2.66 -6.18
CA ASN A 100 6.52 -3.78 -6.82
C ASN A 100 5.01 -3.81 -6.47
N HIS A 101 4.53 -2.84 -5.69
CA HIS A 101 3.12 -2.68 -5.32
C HIS A 101 2.64 -1.26 -5.63
N PRO A 102 2.62 -0.85 -6.90
CA PRO A 102 2.19 0.49 -7.29
C PRO A 102 0.69 0.73 -7.10
N GLU A 103 -0.10 -0.31 -6.89
CA GLU A 103 -1.54 -0.24 -6.59
C GLU A 103 -1.82 0.24 -5.17
N ALA A 104 -0.84 0.16 -4.26
CA ALA A 104 -1.02 0.59 -2.88
C ALA A 104 -1.26 2.11 -2.78
N GLU A 105 -2.32 2.48 -2.07
CA GLU A 105 -2.59 3.87 -1.73
C GLU A 105 -1.78 4.31 -0.51
N PRO A 106 -1.36 5.58 -0.44
CA PRO A 106 -0.66 6.08 0.73
C PRO A 106 -1.51 5.97 2.00
N MET A 107 -0.96 5.37 3.04
CA MET A 107 -1.55 5.32 4.38
C MET A 107 -0.45 5.55 5.42
N ILE A 108 -0.80 5.84 6.64
CA ILE A 108 0.17 6.13 7.70
C ILE A 108 -0.01 5.19 8.89
N ILE A 109 1.10 4.74 9.43
CA ILE A 109 1.16 3.98 10.68
C ILE A 109 1.97 4.81 11.68
N GLY A 110 1.37 5.14 12.82
CA GLY A 110 2.04 5.91 13.84
C GLY A 110 1.15 6.17 15.06
N LYS A 111 1.78 6.31 16.23
CA LYS A 111 1.08 6.40 17.53
C LYS A 111 0.05 7.53 17.62
N LYS A 112 0.21 8.59 16.83
CA LYS A 112 -0.67 9.78 16.87
C LYS A 112 -1.69 9.84 15.74
N PHE A 113 -1.87 8.74 15.04
CA PHE A 113 -2.85 8.56 13.96
C PHE A 113 -3.89 7.54 14.39
N LEU A 114 -4.97 7.43 13.62
CA LEU A 114 -5.99 6.40 13.88
C LEU A 114 -5.35 5.01 13.87
N VAL A 115 -5.86 4.14 14.73
CA VAL A 115 -5.45 2.73 14.78
C VAL A 115 -5.71 2.08 13.44
N LYS A 116 -4.76 1.30 12.95
CA LYS A 116 -4.86 0.55 11.70
C LYS A 116 -5.15 -0.91 11.98
N ILE A 117 -6.09 -1.46 11.23
CA ILE A 117 -6.50 -2.86 11.31
C ILE A 117 -5.63 -3.68 10.35
N ASN A 118 -4.88 -4.63 10.88
CA ASN A 118 -4.19 -5.63 10.09
C ASN A 118 -5.07 -6.86 9.93
N THR A 119 -5.32 -7.29 8.70
CA THR A 119 -6.09 -8.50 8.40
C THR A 119 -5.15 -9.61 7.95
N ASN A 120 -5.40 -10.83 8.41
CA ASN A 120 -4.61 -12.00 8.06
C ASN A 120 -5.35 -12.83 7.02
N ILE A 121 -4.63 -13.19 5.96
CA ILE A 121 -5.07 -14.14 4.94
C ILE A 121 -3.96 -15.16 4.71
N GLY A 122 -4.22 -16.19 3.96
CA GLY A 122 -3.21 -17.17 3.58
C GLY A 122 -3.82 -18.51 3.20
N ASN A 123 -3.24 -19.13 2.19
CA ASN A 123 -3.57 -20.48 1.79
C ASN A 123 -2.80 -21.52 2.64
N SER A 124 -3.31 -22.75 2.62
CA SER A 124 -2.65 -23.91 3.20
C SER A 124 -2.68 -25.07 2.22
N ALA A 125 -1.94 -26.13 2.52
CA ALA A 125 -1.95 -27.36 1.70
C ALA A 125 -3.35 -28.02 1.61
N LEU A 126 -4.28 -27.64 2.48
CA LEU A 126 -5.61 -28.25 2.58
C LEU A 126 -6.73 -27.34 2.07
N SER A 127 -6.49 -26.05 1.90
CA SER A 127 -7.56 -25.11 1.52
C SER A 127 -7.02 -23.86 0.85
N SER A 128 -7.88 -23.31 0.03
CA SER A 128 -7.83 -22.09 -0.76
C SER A 128 -6.80 -22.00 -1.86
N GLY A 129 -7.31 -21.64 -3.05
CA GLY A 129 -6.53 -21.32 -4.23
C GLY A 129 -6.18 -19.83 -4.30
N ILE A 130 -5.54 -19.42 -5.41
CA ILE A 130 -5.13 -18.03 -5.65
C ILE A 130 -6.35 -17.10 -5.70
N ASP A 131 -7.39 -17.48 -6.40
CA ASP A 131 -8.65 -16.74 -6.57
C ASP A 131 -9.34 -16.49 -5.22
N GLU A 132 -9.42 -17.49 -4.37
CA GLU A 132 -10.01 -17.37 -3.04
C GLU A 132 -9.20 -16.42 -2.13
N GLU A 133 -7.87 -16.45 -2.22
CA GLU A 133 -7.01 -15.51 -1.47
C GLU A 133 -7.17 -14.06 -1.97
N ILE A 134 -7.36 -13.86 -3.28
CA ILE A 134 -7.67 -12.55 -3.85
C ILE A 134 -9.02 -12.06 -3.35
N GLU A 135 -10.06 -12.90 -3.35
CA GLU A 135 -11.36 -12.54 -2.83
C GLU A 135 -11.29 -12.14 -1.35
N LYS A 136 -10.58 -12.91 -0.52
CA LYS A 136 -10.36 -12.57 0.89
C LYS A 136 -9.65 -11.22 1.05
N ALA A 137 -8.63 -10.94 0.23
CA ALA A 137 -7.93 -9.67 0.25
C ALA A 137 -8.88 -8.50 -0.10
N ILE A 138 -9.68 -8.64 -1.15
CA ILE A 138 -10.68 -7.64 -1.56
C ILE A 138 -11.71 -7.40 -0.45
N TRP A 139 -12.27 -8.47 0.12
CA TRP A 139 -13.23 -8.38 1.22
C TRP A 139 -12.61 -7.74 2.46
N SER A 140 -11.38 -8.10 2.80
CA SER A 140 -10.66 -7.47 3.92
C SER A 140 -10.59 -5.95 3.77
N CYS A 141 -10.25 -5.47 2.57
CA CYS A 141 -10.22 -4.03 2.28
C CYS A 141 -11.61 -3.40 2.36
N LYS A 142 -12.64 -4.05 1.80
CA LYS A 142 -14.04 -3.55 1.85
C LYS A 142 -14.59 -3.45 3.27
N TRP A 143 -14.15 -4.31 4.18
CA TRP A 143 -14.54 -4.30 5.59
C TRP A 143 -13.63 -3.43 6.47
N GLY A 144 -12.72 -2.66 5.87
CA GLY A 144 -11.93 -1.67 6.58
C GLY A 144 -10.57 -2.15 7.07
N GLY A 145 -10.04 -3.23 6.49
CA GLY A 145 -8.64 -3.61 6.69
C GLY A 145 -7.70 -2.55 6.10
N ASP A 146 -6.78 -2.07 6.93
CA ASP A 146 -5.79 -1.05 6.53
C ASP A 146 -4.49 -1.65 6.01
N THR A 147 -4.19 -2.88 6.40
CA THR A 147 -3.03 -3.67 5.95
C THR A 147 -3.42 -5.13 5.82
N LEU A 148 -2.71 -5.84 4.95
CA LEU A 148 -2.83 -7.30 4.82
C LEU A 148 -1.55 -7.98 5.30
N MET A 149 -1.71 -9.13 5.95
CA MET A 149 -0.62 -10.06 6.24
C MET A 149 -0.92 -11.39 5.55
N ASP A 150 -0.09 -11.75 4.58
CA ASP A 150 -0.16 -13.06 3.94
C ASP A 150 0.61 -14.09 4.77
N LEU A 151 -0.11 -15.07 5.27
CA LEU A 151 0.39 -16.19 6.07
C LEU A 151 0.37 -17.51 5.29
N SER A 152 0.41 -17.45 3.96
CA SER A 152 0.36 -18.64 3.09
C SER A 152 1.49 -19.62 3.39
N THR A 153 1.11 -20.90 3.51
CA THR A 153 2.01 -22.03 3.75
C THR A 153 1.81 -23.15 2.72
N GLY A 154 0.85 -23.01 1.82
CA GLY A 154 0.56 -23.98 0.75
C GLY A 154 1.46 -23.83 -0.46
N ASP A 155 1.00 -24.31 -1.60
CA ASP A 155 1.72 -24.20 -2.87
C ASP A 155 1.57 -22.80 -3.49
N HIS A 156 2.47 -22.45 -4.42
CA HIS A 156 2.42 -21.21 -5.21
C HIS A 156 2.40 -19.91 -4.40
N ILE A 157 3.11 -19.87 -3.27
CA ILE A 157 3.12 -18.71 -2.35
C ILE A 157 3.51 -17.41 -3.07
N HIS A 158 4.56 -17.42 -3.89
CA HIS A 158 5.01 -16.21 -4.59
C HIS A 158 3.99 -15.74 -5.62
N GLU A 159 3.39 -16.67 -6.32
CA GLU A 159 2.34 -16.40 -7.31
C GLU A 159 1.10 -15.82 -6.64
N THR A 160 0.64 -16.43 -5.56
CA THR A 160 -0.48 -15.94 -4.73
C THR A 160 -0.24 -14.49 -4.27
N ARG A 161 0.94 -14.18 -3.75
CA ARG A 161 1.31 -12.83 -3.30
C ARG A 161 1.29 -11.81 -4.43
N GLU A 162 1.82 -12.14 -5.61
CA GLU A 162 1.79 -11.22 -6.76
C GLU A 162 0.35 -10.92 -7.20
N TRP A 163 -0.52 -11.91 -7.19
CA TRP A 163 -1.93 -11.69 -7.51
C TRP A 163 -2.66 -10.87 -6.44
N ILE A 164 -2.40 -11.13 -5.15
CA ILE A 164 -2.95 -10.30 -4.07
C ILE A 164 -2.52 -8.85 -4.24
N ILE A 165 -1.23 -8.59 -4.48
CA ILE A 165 -0.70 -7.24 -4.67
C ILE A 165 -1.37 -6.52 -5.85
N ARG A 166 -1.65 -7.22 -6.95
CA ARG A 166 -2.34 -6.62 -8.12
C ARG A 166 -3.79 -6.24 -7.83
N ASN A 167 -4.38 -6.74 -6.77
CA ASN A 167 -5.79 -6.56 -6.43
C ASN A 167 -6.01 -5.83 -5.08
N CYS A 168 -4.97 -5.28 -4.48
CA CYS A 168 -5.01 -4.75 -3.13
C CYS A 168 -4.49 -3.31 -3.08
N PRO A 169 -5.26 -2.33 -2.56
CA PRO A 169 -4.82 -0.96 -2.42
C PRO A 169 -4.10 -0.67 -1.10
N VAL A 170 -4.04 -1.66 -0.18
CA VAL A 170 -3.40 -1.50 1.13
C VAL A 170 -2.04 -2.19 1.17
N PRO A 171 -1.11 -1.74 2.02
CA PRO A 171 0.18 -2.39 2.19
C PRO A 171 0.05 -3.85 2.65
N MET A 172 0.88 -4.71 2.06
CA MET A 172 0.98 -6.13 2.41
C MET A 172 2.37 -6.43 2.98
#